data_d2d28a096a478b3a5afec25467ba180f
#
_entry.id   d2d28a096a478b3a5afec25467ba180f
#
_cell.length_a   1.000
_cell.length_b   1.000
_cell.length_c   1.000
_cell.angle_alpha   90.00
_cell.angle_beta   90.00
_cell.angle_gamma   90.00
#
_symmetry.space_group_name_H-M   'P 1'
#
loop_
_entity.id
_entity.type
_entity.pdbx_description
1 polymer ?
#
loop_
_entity_poly.entity_id
_entity_poly.type
_entity_poly.pdbx_seq_one_letter_code
_entity_poly.pdbx_strand_id
1 'polypeptide(L)'
;MCIRDWLLGDRAKVKEAFEKADKIIKIDLTNNRLVPNAMEPRAANADYNPSTEEITLYTTSQNPHLARIIISAFNGVAPENKLRVIAPDVGGGFGSKIYPYAEEVVCSWAAKKIERPVKWIADRTESFLSDCHGRDHVTHAELAVKNDGTFLGFKNETIANIGAYASVFGTVTPTYLFGPCATGVYKMPAAYTNVKAVFTNTAPVDAYRGAGRPEATYTIETLVEKAARELGMDPAEIRMKNFPTQFPFQQTLVHSVDSGDYVASLNKAMEVADYKGFEKRKRESANKGKLRGIGLCSYFEACGIAPSPVVMMLGCGIGLWESAEVRFNPTGNVTVFTGSHSHGQGHDTTFAQIAADRLGVPLENIEISHGDTDKGPF
;
A
#
# COMPACT_ATOMS: atom_id res chain seq x y z
N MET A 1 17.28 -12.85 13.09
CA MET A 1 17.25 -11.96 14.25
C MET A 1 15.95 -11.16 14.19
N CYS A 2 15.10 -11.23 15.22
CA CYS A 2 13.88 -10.44 15.29
C CYS A 2 14.25 -8.99 15.63
N ILE A 3 13.75 -8.02 14.86
CA ILE A 3 13.97 -6.59 15.14
C ILE A 3 12.74 -5.92 15.70
N ARG A 4 11.57 -6.53 15.58
CA ARG A 4 10.31 -6.02 16.10
C ARG A 4 9.31 -7.14 16.32
N ASP A 5 8.86 -7.27 17.56
CA ASP A 5 7.60 -7.94 17.91
C ASP A 5 6.53 -6.86 18.02
N TRP A 6 5.45 -7.01 17.26
CA TRP A 6 4.36 -6.06 17.23
C TRP A 6 3.03 -6.80 17.42
N LEU A 7 2.30 -6.40 18.44
CA LEU A 7 1.01 -6.98 18.78
C LEU A 7 -0.07 -5.89 18.74
N LEU A 8 -1.20 -6.23 18.11
CA LEU A 8 -2.40 -5.41 18.10
C LEU A 8 -3.61 -6.27 18.46
N GLY A 9 -4.53 -5.73 19.26
CA GLY A 9 -5.75 -6.42 19.68
C GLY A 9 -5.64 -7.07 21.06
N ASP A 10 -6.57 -7.98 21.39
CA ASP A 10 -6.78 -8.53 22.73
C ASP A 10 -6.73 -10.05 22.72
N ARG A 11 -5.64 -10.62 23.23
CA ARG A 11 -5.44 -12.07 23.34
C ARG A 11 -6.44 -12.76 24.27
N ALA A 12 -6.84 -12.10 25.36
CA ALA A 12 -7.75 -12.70 26.34
C ALA A 12 -9.16 -12.85 25.76
N LYS A 13 -9.67 -11.78 25.11
CA LYS A 13 -10.95 -11.83 24.41
C LYS A 13 -10.96 -12.86 23.29
N VAL A 14 -9.86 -12.99 22.55
CA VAL A 14 -9.76 -14.02 21.50
C VAL A 14 -9.81 -15.41 22.11
N LYS A 15 -9.11 -15.67 23.22
CA LYS A 15 -9.17 -16.97 23.90
C LYS A 15 -10.61 -17.31 24.31
N GLU A 16 -11.34 -16.37 24.91
CA GLU A 16 -12.75 -16.57 25.27
C GLU A 16 -13.64 -16.84 24.05
N ALA A 17 -13.41 -16.15 22.93
CA ALA A 17 -14.14 -16.36 21.69
C ALA A 17 -13.89 -17.75 21.11
N PHE A 18 -12.65 -18.24 21.19
CA PHE A 18 -12.27 -19.56 20.72
C PHE A 18 -12.87 -20.70 21.58
N GLU A 19 -13.00 -20.48 22.90
CA GLU A 19 -13.67 -21.42 23.80
C GLU A 19 -15.18 -21.55 23.51
N LYS A 20 -15.79 -20.52 22.93
CA LYS A 20 -17.23 -20.46 22.56
C LYS A 20 -17.52 -20.90 21.13
N ALA A 21 -16.47 -21.19 20.36
CA ALA A 21 -16.63 -21.55 18.95
C ALA A 21 -17.12 -23.00 18.80
N ASP A 22 -17.94 -23.20 17.77
CA ASP A 22 -18.33 -24.56 17.38
C ASP A 22 -17.24 -25.20 16.50
N LYS A 23 -16.49 -24.35 15.77
CA LYS A 23 -15.39 -24.78 14.91
C LYS A 23 -14.28 -23.73 14.86
N ILE A 24 -13.04 -24.19 14.75
CA ILE A 24 -11.87 -23.36 14.53
C ILE A 24 -11.27 -23.69 13.17
N ILE A 25 -11.29 -22.73 12.27
CA ILE A 25 -10.71 -22.84 10.93
C ILE A 25 -9.27 -22.33 11.00
N LYS A 26 -8.33 -23.07 10.42
CA LYS A 26 -6.90 -22.75 10.49
C LYS A 26 -6.28 -22.75 9.11
N ILE A 27 -5.35 -21.85 8.88
CA ILE A 27 -4.49 -21.84 7.69
C ILE A 27 -3.04 -21.59 8.07
N ASP A 28 -2.15 -22.23 7.32
CA ASP A 28 -0.74 -21.86 7.20
C ASP A 28 -0.54 -21.32 5.79
N LEU A 29 -0.04 -20.09 5.68
CA LEU A 29 -0.03 -19.34 4.45
C LEU A 29 1.34 -18.72 4.20
N THR A 30 1.87 -18.91 2.99
CA THR A 30 3.02 -18.17 2.51
C THR A 30 2.54 -17.15 1.48
N ASN A 31 2.66 -15.88 1.82
CA ASN A 31 2.53 -14.79 0.85
C ASN A 31 3.92 -14.54 0.26
N ASN A 32 4.19 -15.11 -0.91
CA ASN A 32 5.51 -15.13 -1.48
C ASN A 32 6.01 -13.72 -1.87
N ARG A 33 7.32 -13.56 -1.86
CA ARG A 33 8.02 -12.36 -2.28
C ARG A 33 7.68 -12.01 -3.73
N LEU A 34 7.52 -10.70 -4.00
CA LEU A 34 7.24 -10.14 -5.32
C LEU A 34 8.17 -8.97 -5.63
N VAL A 35 8.57 -8.83 -6.89
CA VAL A 35 9.25 -7.64 -7.43
C VAL A 35 8.18 -6.71 -8.00
N PRO A 36 8.15 -5.42 -7.66
CA PRO A 36 7.16 -4.47 -8.19
C PRO A 36 7.18 -4.31 -9.70
N ASN A 37 8.32 -4.43 -10.33
CA ASN A 37 8.52 -4.53 -11.78
C ASN A 37 7.79 -3.44 -12.61
N ALA A 38 8.03 -2.17 -12.29
CA ALA A 38 7.57 -1.05 -13.10
C ALA A 38 8.10 -1.16 -14.55
N MET A 39 7.31 -0.76 -15.55
CA MET A 39 7.73 -0.83 -16.95
C MET A 39 8.98 0.03 -17.21
N GLU A 40 9.08 1.19 -16.59
CA GLU A 40 10.28 2.01 -16.54
C GLU A 40 11.18 1.55 -15.40
N PRO A 41 12.44 1.08 -15.66
CA PRO A 41 13.43 0.87 -14.62
C PRO A 41 13.81 2.17 -13.90
N ARG A 42 14.58 2.06 -12.80
CA ARG A 42 15.08 3.24 -12.11
C ARG A 42 16.12 3.98 -12.91
N ALA A 43 16.14 5.31 -12.79
CA ALA A 43 17.13 6.17 -13.40
C ALA A 43 17.44 7.37 -12.50
N ALA A 44 18.66 7.88 -12.57
CA ALA A 44 19.13 9.09 -11.93
C ALA A 44 20.02 9.87 -12.86
N ASN A 45 19.86 11.19 -12.90
CA ASN A 45 20.72 12.11 -13.63
C ASN A 45 20.94 13.34 -12.77
N ALA A 46 22.15 13.49 -12.25
CA ALA A 46 22.51 14.60 -11.37
C ALA A 46 23.39 15.60 -12.12
N ASP A 47 23.09 16.88 -11.97
CA ASP A 47 23.88 18.00 -12.49
C ASP A 47 24.31 18.90 -11.32
N TYR A 48 25.55 19.39 -11.35
CA TYR A 48 26.12 20.29 -10.34
C TYR A 48 26.53 21.60 -10.96
N ASN A 49 26.04 22.69 -10.40
CA ASN A 49 26.44 24.04 -10.78
C ASN A 49 27.51 24.56 -9.80
N PRO A 50 28.80 24.66 -10.21
CA PRO A 50 29.87 25.10 -9.31
C PRO A 50 29.75 26.58 -8.88
N SER A 51 29.05 27.41 -9.63
CA SER A 51 28.88 28.82 -9.29
C SER A 51 27.87 29.06 -8.17
N THR A 52 26.83 28.24 -8.09
CA THR A 52 25.79 28.33 -7.06
C THR A 52 25.91 27.23 -6.00
N GLU A 53 26.80 26.23 -6.24
CA GLU A 53 26.96 25.01 -5.44
C GLU A 53 25.66 24.17 -5.34
N GLU A 54 24.79 24.30 -6.31
CA GLU A 54 23.50 23.60 -6.35
C GLU A 54 23.60 22.30 -7.14
N ILE A 55 22.90 21.27 -6.64
CA ILE A 55 22.69 20.01 -7.34
C ILE A 55 21.24 19.94 -7.78
N THR A 56 21.01 19.63 -9.07
CA THR A 56 19.70 19.24 -9.58
C THR A 56 19.73 17.74 -9.90
N LEU A 57 18.93 16.97 -9.19
CA LEU A 57 18.77 15.53 -9.42
C LEU A 57 17.44 15.27 -10.13
N TYR A 58 17.50 14.77 -11.36
CA TYR A 58 16.37 14.19 -12.07
C TYR A 58 16.34 12.69 -11.76
N THR A 59 15.21 12.18 -11.27
CA THR A 59 15.11 10.77 -10.89
C THR A 59 13.70 10.22 -11.07
N THR A 60 13.60 8.91 -11.25
CA THR A 60 12.32 8.19 -11.34
C THR A 60 11.76 7.91 -9.94
N SER A 61 11.50 8.94 -9.15
CA SER A 61 11.05 8.83 -7.77
C SER A 61 9.53 8.98 -7.64
N GLN A 62 8.95 8.27 -6.68
CA GLN A 62 7.56 8.49 -6.24
C GLN A 62 7.47 9.60 -5.19
N ASN A 63 8.60 9.95 -4.56
CA ASN A 63 8.63 10.87 -3.44
C ASN A 63 9.90 11.73 -3.47
N PRO A 64 9.94 12.79 -4.33
CA PRO A 64 11.13 13.63 -4.49
C PRO A 64 11.51 14.38 -3.21
N HIS A 65 10.55 14.80 -2.37
CA HIS A 65 10.84 15.46 -1.10
C HIS A 65 11.54 14.54 -0.11
N LEU A 66 11.11 13.27 0.00
CA LEU A 66 11.78 12.28 0.83
C LEU A 66 13.21 12.02 0.31
N ALA A 67 13.39 11.92 -1.00
CA ALA A 67 14.71 11.78 -1.62
C ALA A 67 15.61 12.96 -1.26
N ARG A 68 15.11 14.21 -1.35
CA ARG A 68 15.86 15.41 -0.93
C ARG A 68 16.32 15.34 0.52
N ILE A 69 15.43 15.01 1.45
CA ILE A 69 15.77 14.88 2.87
C ILE A 69 16.82 13.80 3.10
N ILE A 70 16.65 12.62 2.53
CA ILE A 70 17.57 11.49 2.78
C ILE A 70 18.95 11.81 2.20
N ILE A 71 19.03 12.30 0.97
CA ILE A 71 20.31 12.64 0.33
C ILE A 71 21.03 13.79 1.05
N SER A 72 20.29 14.76 1.56
CA SER A 72 20.86 15.90 2.28
C SER A 72 21.18 15.57 3.72
N ALA A 73 20.20 15.19 4.53
CA ALA A 73 20.33 15.10 5.98
C ALA A 73 21.06 13.83 6.42
N PHE A 74 20.88 12.69 5.72
CA PHE A 74 21.44 11.42 6.14
C PHE A 74 22.72 11.05 5.35
N ASN A 75 22.80 11.40 4.08
CA ASN A 75 23.98 11.11 3.27
C ASN A 75 24.97 12.29 3.16
N GLY A 76 24.56 13.50 3.51
CA GLY A 76 25.42 14.68 3.59
C GLY A 76 26.01 15.13 2.23
N VAL A 77 25.37 14.81 1.11
CA VAL A 77 25.87 15.15 -0.23
C VAL A 77 25.86 16.66 -0.48
N ALA A 78 24.76 17.32 -0.08
CA ALA A 78 24.59 18.76 -0.12
C ALA A 78 23.61 19.20 0.97
N PRO A 79 23.64 20.48 1.43
CA PRO A 79 22.57 21.05 2.23
C PRO A 79 21.23 20.99 1.49
N GLU A 80 20.12 20.84 2.21
CA GLU A 80 18.79 20.68 1.60
C GLU A 80 18.42 21.83 0.66
N ASN A 81 18.77 23.06 1.00
CA ASN A 81 18.55 24.25 0.19
C ASN A 81 19.49 24.36 -1.04
N LYS A 82 20.38 23.41 -1.23
CA LYS A 82 21.29 23.29 -2.39
C LYS A 82 21.02 22.01 -3.19
N LEU A 83 19.97 21.28 -2.85
CA LEU A 83 19.57 20.08 -3.57
C LEU A 83 18.13 20.21 -4.04
N ARG A 84 17.94 20.32 -5.34
CA ARG A 84 16.63 20.23 -6.00
C ARG A 84 16.46 18.84 -6.57
N VAL A 85 15.32 18.20 -6.27
CA VAL A 85 14.96 16.88 -6.83
C VAL A 85 13.74 17.04 -7.71
N ILE A 86 13.86 16.54 -8.93
CA ILE A 86 12.80 16.60 -9.94
C ILE A 86 12.48 15.15 -10.36
N ALA A 87 11.25 14.74 -10.14
CA ALA A 87 10.68 13.52 -10.70
C ALA A 87 9.72 13.93 -11.82
N PRO A 88 10.12 13.82 -13.10
CA PRO A 88 9.24 14.09 -14.22
C PRO A 88 8.19 13.00 -14.36
N ASP A 89 7.59 12.83 -15.54
CA ASP A 89 6.70 11.70 -15.81
C ASP A 89 7.40 10.36 -15.50
N VAL A 90 6.89 9.66 -14.50
CA VAL A 90 7.48 8.39 -14.03
C VAL A 90 6.66 7.22 -14.53
N GLY A 91 7.31 6.27 -15.20
CA GLY A 91 6.71 5.09 -15.85
C GLY A 91 6.37 3.96 -14.89
N GLY A 92 5.67 4.28 -13.79
CA GLY A 92 5.28 3.39 -12.71
C GLY A 92 6.30 3.33 -11.59
N GLY A 93 5.81 3.15 -10.37
CA GLY A 93 6.62 3.01 -9.18
C GLY A 93 6.19 1.81 -8.35
N PHE A 94 4.90 1.71 -8.05
CA PHE A 94 4.26 0.62 -7.31
C PHE A 94 4.86 0.35 -5.93
N GLY A 95 5.58 1.32 -5.35
CA GLY A 95 6.27 1.23 -4.08
C GLY A 95 7.80 1.15 -4.17
N SER A 96 8.36 0.58 -5.24
CA SER A 96 9.82 0.40 -5.36
C SER A 96 10.61 1.69 -5.60
N LYS A 97 9.94 2.79 -5.92
CA LYS A 97 10.56 4.09 -6.19
C LYS A 97 10.24 5.15 -5.11
N ILE A 98 9.81 4.73 -3.92
CA ILE A 98 9.45 5.67 -2.84
C ILE A 98 10.69 6.28 -2.19
N TYR A 99 11.71 5.47 -1.90
CA TYR A 99 12.93 5.89 -1.22
C TYR A 99 14.09 5.98 -2.20
N PRO A 100 15.11 6.81 -1.91
CA PRO A 100 16.29 6.87 -2.75
C PRO A 100 17.15 5.64 -2.55
N TYR A 101 17.75 5.18 -3.63
CA TYR A 101 18.73 4.11 -3.66
C TYR A 101 20.15 4.68 -3.71
N ALA A 102 21.13 3.80 -3.55
CA ALA A 102 22.54 4.18 -3.57
C ALA A 102 22.93 4.92 -4.85
N GLU A 103 22.35 4.55 -5.99
CA GLU A 103 22.65 5.12 -7.30
C GLU A 103 22.30 6.61 -7.39
N GLU A 104 21.19 7.04 -6.79
CA GLU A 104 20.78 8.46 -6.74
C GLU A 104 21.74 9.27 -5.88
N VAL A 105 22.16 8.71 -4.75
CA VAL A 105 23.15 9.31 -3.85
C VAL A 105 24.52 9.41 -4.55
N VAL A 106 24.97 8.33 -5.18
CA VAL A 106 26.27 8.26 -5.87
C VAL A 106 26.31 9.19 -7.07
N CYS A 107 25.24 9.25 -7.89
CA CYS A 107 25.18 10.19 -9.02
C CYS A 107 25.28 11.64 -8.55
N SER A 108 24.56 12.00 -7.47
CA SER A 108 24.60 13.35 -6.90
C SER A 108 25.98 13.70 -6.33
N TRP A 109 26.57 12.78 -5.58
CA TRP A 109 27.94 12.95 -5.03
C TRP A 109 28.99 13.03 -6.14
N ALA A 110 28.93 12.18 -7.15
CA ALA A 110 29.88 12.13 -8.26
C ALA A 110 29.79 13.40 -9.12
N ALA A 111 28.56 13.87 -9.43
CA ALA A 111 28.37 15.10 -10.20
C ALA A 111 29.06 16.30 -9.51
N LYS A 112 28.91 16.44 -8.19
CA LYS A 112 29.61 17.45 -7.38
C LYS A 112 31.13 17.24 -7.41
N LYS A 113 31.60 16.00 -7.31
CA LYS A 113 33.03 15.67 -7.23
C LYS A 113 33.79 15.97 -8.51
N ILE A 114 33.17 15.72 -9.67
CA ILE A 114 33.82 15.90 -10.98
C ILE A 114 33.37 17.18 -11.71
N GLU A 115 32.43 17.93 -11.14
CA GLU A 115 31.83 19.15 -11.70
C GLU A 115 31.25 18.91 -13.12
N ARG A 116 30.62 17.77 -13.32
CA ARG A 116 30.00 17.34 -14.58
C ARG A 116 28.72 16.56 -14.29
N PRO A 117 27.73 16.60 -15.19
CA PRO A 117 26.54 15.77 -15.08
C PRO A 117 26.91 14.27 -15.03
N VAL A 118 26.25 13.52 -14.15
CA VAL A 118 26.39 12.08 -14.01
C VAL A 118 25.03 11.41 -14.14
N LYS A 119 24.94 10.46 -15.05
CA LYS A 119 23.71 9.73 -15.35
C LYS A 119 23.89 8.24 -15.17
N TRP A 120 22.89 7.61 -14.56
CA TRP A 120 22.76 6.15 -14.45
C TRP A 120 21.35 5.73 -14.85
N ILE A 121 21.21 4.59 -15.50
CA ILE A 121 19.93 3.97 -15.84
C ILE A 121 20.06 2.48 -15.59
N ALA A 122 19.17 1.91 -14.78
CA ALA A 122 19.11 0.47 -14.56
C ALA A 122 18.66 -0.27 -15.83
N ASP A 123 19.21 -1.43 -16.07
CA ASP A 123 18.56 -2.41 -16.92
C ASP A 123 17.51 -3.23 -16.13
N ARG A 124 16.78 -4.08 -16.83
CA ARG A 124 15.73 -4.89 -16.19
C ARG A 124 16.31 -5.92 -15.22
N THR A 125 17.47 -6.48 -15.51
CA THR A 125 18.15 -7.44 -14.65
C THR A 125 18.63 -6.77 -13.36
N GLU A 126 19.21 -5.58 -13.45
CA GLU A 126 19.57 -4.78 -12.28
C GLU A 126 18.34 -4.48 -11.40
N SER A 127 17.20 -4.11 -12.00
CA SER A 127 15.96 -3.88 -11.24
C SER A 127 15.50 -5.13 -10.48
N PHE A 128 15.55 -6.30 -11.10
CA PHE A 128 15.20 -7.55 -10.41
C PHE A 128 16.14 -7.90 -9.25
N LEU A 129 17.40 -7.54 -9.34
CA LEU A 129 18.42 -7.85 -8.34
C LEU A 129 18.50 -6.82 -7.20
N SER A 130 18.24 -5.54 -7.49
CA SER A 130 18.55 -4.44 -6.56
C SER A 130 17.32 -3.67 -6.05
N ASP A 131 16.18 -3.69 -6.75
CA ASP A 131 14.99 -3.02 -6.27
C ASP A 131 14.46 -3.71 -5.00
N CYS A 132 13.85 -2.93 -4.11
CA CYS A 132 13.16 -3.50 -2.97
C CYS A 132 11.96 -4.31 -3.42
N HIS A 133 11.78 -5.45 -2.78
CA HIS A 133 10.68 -6.37 -3.03
C HIS A 133 9.48 -6.06 -2.13
N GLY A 134 8.34 -6.71 -2.37
CA GLY A 134 7.16 -6.64 -1.53
C GLY A 134 6.75 -8.01 -1.00
N ARG A 135 5.80 -8.04 -0.06
CA ARG A 135 5.20 -9.22 0.57
C ARG A 135 6.19 -9.99 1.45
N ASP A 136 6.33 -11.30 1.25
CA ASP A 136 7.24 -12.21 1.97
C ASP A 136 6.84 -12.44 3.44
N HIS A 137 5.59 -12.84 3.64
CA HIS A 137 5.03 -13.19 4.93
C HIS A 137 4.78 -14.70 5.03
N VAL A 138 5.13 -15.29 6.17
CA VAL A 138 4.67 -16.61 6.59
C VAL A 138 3.71 -16.41 7.75
N THR A 139 2.46 -16.84 7.55
CA THR A 139 1.34 -16.53 8.44
C THR A 139 0.64 -17.80 8.89
N HIS A 140 0.47 -17.96 10.20
CA HIS A 140 -0.48 -18.88 10.81
C HIS A 140 -1.70 -18.09 11.25
N ALA A 141 -2.88 -18.41 10.74
CA ALA A 141 -4.10 -17.69 11.11
C ALA A 141 -5.25 -18.66 11.45
N GLU A 142 -6.06 -18.25 12.43
CA GLU A 142 -7.19 -19.03 12.91
C GLU A 142 -8.45 -18.16 13.01
N LEU A 143 -9.60 -18.72 12.65
CA LEU A 143 -10.92 -18.10 12.73
C LEU A 143 -11.86 -18.98 13.55
N ALA A 144 -12.37 -18.44 14.63
CA ALA A 144 -13.38 -19.07 15.48
C ALA A 144 -14.77 -18.75 14.91
N VAL A 145 -15.56 -19.78 14.62
CA VAL A 145 -16.88 -19.65 13.96
C VAL A 145 -17.95 -20.50 14.67
N LYS A 146 -19.21 -20.07 14.56
CA LYS A 146 -20.38 -20.88 14.86
C LYS A 146 -20.75 -21.78 13.68
N ASN A 147 -21.51 -22.85 13.94
CA ASN A 147 -22.03 -23.74 12.89
C ASN A 147 -22.89 -23.00 11.86
N ASP A 148 -23.50 -21.90 12.25
CA ASP A 148 -24.28 -21.05 11.35
C ASP A 148 -23.46 -20.05 10.54
N GLY A 149 -22.11 -20.10 10.65
CA GLY A 149 -21.17 -19.25 9.94
C GLY A 149 -20.88 -17.89 10.61
N THR A 150 -21.41 -17.61 11.82
CA THR A 150 -21.11 -16.37 12.56
C THR A 150 -19.68 -16.37 13.06
N PHE A 151 -18.91 -15.29 12.78
CA PHE A 151 -17.56 -15.11 13.25
C PHE A 151 -17.53 -14.64 14.71
N LEU A 152 -16.67 -15.26 15.51
CA LEU A 152 -16.50 -14.95 16.93
C LEU A 152 -15.14 -14.33 17.24
N GLY A 153 -14.10 -14.80 16.59
CA GLY A 153 -12.76 -14.34 16.89
C GLY A 153 -11.74 -14.69 15.81
N PHE A 154 -10.73 -13.86 15.70
CA PHE A 154 -9.63 -13.98 14.75
C PHE A 154 -8.30 -13.90 15.43
N LYS A 155 -7.39 -14.78 15.05
CA LYS A 155 -6.02 -14.84 15.53
C LYS A 155 -5.08 -14.92 14.32
N ASN A 156 -4.02 -14.10 14.36
CA ASN A 156 -3.02 -14.06 13.30
C ASN A 156 -1.61 -13.96 13.92
N GLU A 157 -0.73 -14.84 13.51
CA GLU A 157 0.70 -14.83 13.86
C GLU A 157 1.53 -14.87 12.57
N THR A 158 2.27 -13.81 12.31
CA THR A 158 3.01 -13.60 11.08
C THR A 158 4.50 -13.42 11.35
N ILE A 159 5.33 -14.12 10.59
CA ILE A 159 6.74 -13.82 10.44
C ILE A 159 6.89 -13.05 9.11
N ALA A 160 7.36 -11.81 9.20
CA ALA A 160 7.56 -10.93 8.05
C ALA A 160 9.06 -10.77 7.78
N ASN A 161 9.50 -11.13 6.58
CA ASN A 161 10.85 -10.89 6.13
C ASN A 161 11.01 -9.43 5.72
N ILE A 162 12.05 -8.77 6.21
CA ILE A 162 12.39 -7.39 5.84
C ILE A 162 13.72 -7.29 5.08
N GLY A 163 14.35 -8.43 4.78
CA GLY A 163 15.62 -8.50 4.06
C GLY A 163 16.86 -8.29 4.94
N ALA A 164 17.98 -7.98 4.32
CA ALA A 164 19.27 -7.88 5.00
C ALA A 164 19.42 -6.61 5.85
N TYR A 165 18.68 -5.56 5.54
CA TYR A 165 18.66 -4.30 6.27
C TYR A 165 17.30 -3.62 6.15
N ALA A 166 16.95 -2.78 7.11
CA ALA A 166 15.69 -2.05 7.09
C ALA A 166 15.69 -0.98 5.98
N SER A 167 14.66 -0.99 5.17
CA SER A 167 14.32 0.11 4.28
C SER A 167 13.34 1.06 4.98
N VAL A 168 12.94 2.15 4.32
CA VAL A 168 12.16 3.25 4.93
C VAL A 168 10.82 2.75 5.51
N PHE A 169 10.08 1.93 4.77
CA PHE A 169 8.79 1.38 5.20
C PHE A 169 8.82 -0.12 5.49
N GLY A 170 10.00 -0.76 5.47
CA GLY A 170 10.14 -2.21 5.62
C GLY A 170 9.56 -2.76 6.92
N THR A 171 9.61 -1.99 8.02
CA THR A 171 9.00 -2.37 9.31
C THR A 171 7.56 -1.88 9.46
N VAL A 172 7.17 -0.84 8.73
CA VAL A 172 5.83 -0.24 8.78
C VAL A 172 4.82 -1.07 8.00
N THR A 173 5.23 -1.58 6.84
CA THR A 173 4.41 -2.41 5.95
C THR A 173 3.81 -3.62 6.66
N PRO A 174 4.59 -4.51 7.33
CA PRO A 174 4.03 -5.69 7.97
C PRO A 174 3.34 -5.40 9.33
N THR A 175 3.44 -4.21 9.86
CA THR A 175 2.87 -3.83 11.16
C THR A 175 1.70 -2.86 11.01
N TYR A 176 1.96 -1.57 10.88
CA TYR A 176 0.94 -0.51 10.86
C TYR A 176 0.03 -0.53 9.64
N LEU A 177 0.48 -1.09 8.53
CA LEU A 177 -0.32 -1.18 7.31
C LEU A 177 -1.03 -2.53 7.16
N PHE A 178 -0.47 -3.58 7.73
CA PHE A 178 -1.03 -4.93 7.74
C PHE A 178 -2.02 -5.16 8.89
N GLY A 179 -1.56 -4.95 10.13
CA GLY A 179 -2.30 -5.33 11.34
C GLY A 179 -3.66 -4.66 11.48
N PRO A 180 -3.81 -3.34 11.31
CA PRO A 180 -5.11 -2.67 11.38
C PRO A 180 -6.15 -3.20 10.40
N CYS A 181 -5.72 -3.74 9.25
CA CYS A 181 -6.58 -4.30 8.21
C CYS A 181 -6.84 -5.81 8.35
N ALA A 182 -6.25 -6.47 9.35
CA ALA A 182 -6.21 -7.93 9.43
C ALA A 182 -7.59 -8.61 9.59
N THR A 183 -8.61 -7.89 10.09
CA THR A 183 -9.99 -8.40 10.17
C THR A 183 -10.82 -8.15 8.90
N GLY A 184 -10.24 -7.51 7.90
CA GLY A 184 -10.95 -7.17 6.66
C GLY A 184 -12.19 -6.32 6.92
N VAL A 185 -13.22 -6.53 6.13
CA VAL A 185 -14.51 -5.80 6.21
C VAL A 185 -15.48 -6.37 7.25
N TYR A 186 -15.10 -7.41 7.98
CA TYR A 186 -16.02 -8.22 8.77
C TYR A 186 -16.24 -7.72 10.20
N LYS A 187 -17.45 -7.95 10.70
CA LYS A 187 -17.72 -7.90 12.15
C LYS A 187 -16.96 -9.04 12.82
N MET A 188 -15.97 -8.69 13.62
CA MET A 188 -15.11 -9.62 14.31
C MET A 188 -15.08 -9.23 15.79
N PRO A 189 -15.86 -9.87 16.67
CA PRO A 189 -16.00 -9.45 18.09
C PRO A 189 -14.68 -9.44 18.86
N ALA A 190 -13.78 -10.36 18.55
CA ALA A 190 -12.46 -10.46 19.16
C ALA A 190 -11.39 -10.70 18.10
N ALA A 191 -10.30 -9.98 18.18
CA ALA A 191 -9.19 -10.16 17.26
C ALA A 191 -7.85 -9.82 17.91
N TYR A 192 -6.80 -10.56 17.51
CA TYR A 192 -5.45 -10.06 17.64
C TYR A 192 -4.57 -10.48 16.48
N THR A 193 -3.57 -9.68 16.22
CA THR A 193 -2.49 -9.97 15.26
C THR A 193 -1.14 -9.75 15.92
N ASN A 194 -0.23 -10.69 15.71
CA ASN A 194 1.14 -10.63 16.20
C ASN A 194 2.10 -10.77 15.01
N VAL A 195 2.99 -9.81 14.85
CA VAL A 195 3.96 -9.79 13.74
C VAL A 195 5.38 -9.80 14.30
N LYS A 196 6.20 -10.71 13.79
CA LYS A 196 7.65 -10.75 14.03
C LYS A 196 8.37 -10.35 12.74
N ALA A 197 8.89 -9.13 12.71
CA ALA A 197 9.73 -8.68 11.62
C ALA A 197 11.15 -9.22 11.80
N VAL A 198 11.70 -9.88 10.78
CA VAL A 198 12.99 -10.58 10.86
C VAL A 198 13.94 -10.15 9.75
N PHE A 199 15.22 -10.03 10.11
CA PHE A 199 16.28 -9.89 9.11
C PHE A 199 16.63 -11.24 8.47
N THR A 200 16.91 -11.20 7.17
CA THR A 200 17.42 -12.33 6.40
C THR A 200 18.56 -11.84 5.47
N ASN A 201 19.20 -12.75 4.74
CA ASN A 201 20.26 -12.43 3.80
C ASN A 201 19.73 -12.17 2.37
N THR A 202 18.55 -11.58 2.24
CA THR A 202 17.93 -11.29 0.94
C THR A 202 17.85 -9.79 0.68
N ALA A 203 17.47 -9.38 -0.53
CA ALA A 203 17.14 -7.99 -0.83
C ALA A 203 16.09 -7.46 0.17
N PRO A 204 16.09 -6.15 0.50
CA PRO A 204 15.09 -5.57 1.38
C PRO A 204 13.67 -5.83 0.89
N VAL A 205 12.75 -5.99 1.85
CA VAL A 205 11.32 -6.02 1.59
C VAL A 205 10.72 -4.72 2.11
N ASP A 206 9.97 -4.03 1.28
CA ASP A 206 9.37 -2.75 1.58
C ASP A 206 7.97 -2.62 0.94
N ALA A 207 7.49 -1.41 0.75
CA ALA A 207 6.19 -1.16 0.18
C ALA A 207 6.09 -1.70 -1.26
N TYR A 208 5.05 -2.48 -1.50
CA TYR A 208 4.55 -2.81 -2.83
C TYR A 208 3.04 -2.59 -2.85
N ARG A 209 2.51 -2.03 -3.90
CA ARG A 209 1.11 -1.64 -4.15
C ARG A 209 0.12 -2.22 -3.13
N GLY A 210 -0.45 -1.37 -2.27
CA GLY A 210 -1.27 -1.74 -1.12
C GLY A 210 -0.50 -1.96 0.20
N ALA A 211 0.81 -2.31 0.17
CA ALA A 211 1.74 -2.27 1.30
C ALA A 211 1.17 -2.80 2.63
N GLY A 212 1.05 -4.11 2.76
CA GLY A 212 0.49 -4.76 3.97
C GLY A 212 -1.01 -5.04 3.90
N ARG A 213 -1.80 -4.20 3.24
CA ARG A 213 -3.26 -4.40 3.11
C ARG A 213 -3.62 -5.58 2.23
N PRO A 214 -2.95 -5.83 1.07
CA PRO A 214 -3.16 -7.06 0.29
C PRO A 214 -2.79 -8.32 1.05
N GLU A 215 -1.75 -8.29 1.87
CA GLU A 215 -1.34 -9.40 2.73
C GLU A 215 -2.40 -9.71 3.79
N ALA A 216 -2.99 -8.67 4.39
CA ALA A 216 -4.10 -8.79 5.33
C ALA A 216 -5.34 -9.39 4.65
N THR A 217 -5.72 -8.85 3.49
CA THR A 217 -6.84 -9.33 2.69
C THR A 217 -6.66 -10.78 2.27
N TYR A 218 -5.47 -11.15 1.79
CA TYR A 218 -5.16 -12.52 1.40
C TYR A 218 -5.33 -13.50 2.57
N THR A 219 -4.90 -13.11 3.76
CA THR A 219 -5.02 -13.92 4.96
C THR A 219 -6.48 -14.13 5.38
N ILE A 220 -7.24 -13.05 5.58
CA ILE A 220 -8.61 -13.15 6.07
C ILE A 220 -9.54 -13.78 5.03
N GLU A 221 -9.42 -13.43 3.76
CA GLU A 221 -10.28 -13.97 2.70
C GLU A 221 -10.03 -15.45 2.42
N THR A 222 -8.78 -15.92 2.56
CA THR A 222 -8.46 -17.35 2.50
C THR A 222 -9.09 -18.12 3.66
N LEU A 223 -9.09 -17.55 4.87
CA LEU A 223 -9.78 -18.14 6.03
C LEU A 223 -11.28 -18.20 5.83
N VAL A 224 -11.89 -17.12 5.37
CA VAL A 224 -13.34 -17.03 5.12
C VAL A 224 -13.77 -18.03 4.04
N GLU A 225 -12.99 -18.14 2.97
CA GLU A 225 -13.24 -19.12 1.92
C GLU A 225 -13.13 -20.57 2.43
N LYS A 226 -12.12 -20.85 3.27
CA LYS A 226 -11.97 -22.15 3.90
C LYS A 226 -13.12 -22.42 4.88
N ALA A 227 -13.55 -21.43 5.66
CA ALA A 227 -14.69 -21.56 6.58
C ALA A 227 -15.98 -21.92 5.82
N ALA A 228 -16.26 -21.24 4.71
CA ALA A 228 -17.42 -21.54 3.88
C ALA A 228 -17.40 -23.00 3.42
N ARG A 229 -16.27 -23.49 2.91
CA ARG A 229 -16.13 -24.87 2.46
C ARG A 229 -16.30 -25.89 3.58
N GLU A 230 -15.68 -25.65 4.74
CA GLU A 230 -15.75 -26.56 5.88
C GLU A 230 -17.12 -26.59 6.57
N LEU A 231 -17.90 -25.52 6.45
CA LEU A 231 -19.28 -25.43 6.94
C LEU A 231 -20.32 -25.85 5.88
N GLY A 232 -19.90 -26.10 4.62
CA GLY A 232 -20.79 -26.37 3.52
C GLY A 232 -21.70 -25.19 3.14
N MET A 233 -21.26 -23.96 3.43
CA MET A 233 -21.98 -22.72 3.13
C MET A 233 -21.52 -22.11 1.79
N ASP A 234 -22.42 -21.36 1.16
CA ASP A 234 -22.05 -20.53 0.02
C ASP A 234 -21.04 -19.45 0.43
N PRO A 235 -19.94 -19.24 -0.33
CA PRO A 235 -18.94 -18.23 -0.02
C PRO A 235 -19.47 -16.79 0.04
N ALA A 236 -20.52 -16.45 -0.70
CA ALA A 236 -21.14 -15.13 -0.62
C ALA A 236 -22.03 -15.01 0.64
N GLU A 237 -22.77 -16.05 0.99
CA GLU A 237 -23.64 -16.05 2.16
C GLU A 237 -22.88 -15.86 3.47
N ILE A 238 -21.75 -16.58 3.67
CA ILE A 238 -20.95 -16.43 4.88
C ILE A 238 -20.36 -15.02 4.98
N ARG A 239 -19.99 -14.40 3.86
CA ARG A 239 -19.52 -13.00 3.83
C ARG A 239 -20.61 -12.02 4.20
N MET A 240 -21.78 -12.09 3.53
CA MET A 240 -22.93 -11.22 3.81
C MET A 240 -23.39 -11.31 5.26
N LYS A 241 -23.40 -12.50 5.85
CA LYS A 241 -23.76 -12.71 7.26
C LYS A 241 -22.86 -11.93 8.22
N ASN A 242 -21.60 -11.78 7.90
CA ASN A 242 -20.60 -11.16 8.77
C ASN A 242 -20.25 -9.71 8.39
N PHE A 243 -20.90 -9.11 7.41
CA PHE A 243 -20.75 -7.70 7.10
C PHE A 243 -21.40 -6.81 8.15
N PRO A 244 -20.84 -5.64 8.49
CA PRO A 244 -21.53 -4.61 9.22
C PRO A 244 -22.72 -4.09 8.40
N THR A 245 -23.81 -3.80 9.09
CA THR A 245 -25.06 -3.27 8.50
C THR A 245 -25.46 -1.92 9.08
N GLN A 246 -24.70 -1.45 10.05
CA GLN A 246 -24.89 -0.14 10.69
C GLN A 246 -23.58 0.62 10.67
N PHE A 247 -23.65 1.89 10.36
CA PHE A 247 -22.50 2.79 10.27
C PHE A 247 -22.76 4.08 11.09
N PRO A 248 -21.72 4.73 11.63
CA PRO A 248 -20.31 4.30 11.58
C PRO A 248 -20.09 2.98 12.32
N PHE A 249 -19.20 2.15 11.78
CA PHE A 249 -18.84 0.86 12.36
C PHE A 249 -17.38 0.90 12.85
N GLN A 250 -17.18 0.68 14.15
CA GLN A 250 -15.86 0.55 14.75
C GLN A 250 -15.38 -0.89 14.62
N GLN A 251 -14.33 -1.12 13.88
CA GLN A 251 -13.65 -2.42 13.81
C GLN A 251 -12.93 -2.72 15.13
N THR A 252 -12.75 -3.98 15.39
CA THR A 252 -12.14 -4.48 16.65
C THR A 252 -10.68 -4.06 16.79
N LEU A 253 -9.96 -3.88 15.69
CA LEU A 253 -8.56 -3.49 15.74
C LEU A 253 -8.37 -1.96 15.78
N VAL A 254 -8.47 -1.27 14.65
CA VAL A 254 -8.16 0.18 14.60
C VAL A 254 -9.20 0.99 13.86
N HIS A 255 -9.63 0.52 12.67
CA HIS A 255 -10.38 1.36 11.75
C HIS A 255 -11.82 1.61 12.21
N SER A 256 -12.29 2.84 12.02
CA SER A 256 -13.70 3.20 12.04
C SER A 256 -14.15 3.43 10.60
N VAL A 257 -15.17 2.71 10.18
CA VAL A 257 -15.75 2.81 8.84
C VAL A 257 -16.98 3.70 8.95
N ASP A 258 -16.98 4.81 8.22
CA ASP A 258 -18.01 5.86 8.33
C ASP A 258 -19.31 5.48 7.63
N SER A 259 -19.24 4.77 6.50
CA SER A 259 -20.35 4.47 5.63
C SER A 259 -20.09 3.23 4.76
N GLY A 260 -21.14 2.71 4.15
CA GLY A 260 -21.04 1.64 3.15
C GLY A 260 -22.30 0.79 3.05
N ASP A 261 -22.42 0.08 1.95
CA ASP A 261 -23.39 -1.02 1.75
C ASP A 261 -22.64 -2.20 1.10
N TYR A 262 -22.05 -3.01 1.95
CA TYR A 262 -21.22 -4.14 1.51
C TYR A 262 -22.07 -5.26 0.90
N VAL A 263 -23.32 -5.42 1.37
CA VAL A 263 -24.26 -6.41 0.82
C VAL A 263 -24.67 -6.02 -0.59
N ALA A 264 -25.03 -4.75 -0.81
CA ALA A 264 -25.40 -4.26 -2.14
C ALA A 264 -24.20 -4.35 -3.11
N SER A 265 -23.00 -4.01 -2.65
CA SER A 265 -21.78 -4.10 -3.46
C SER A 265 -21.48 -5.54 -3.89
N LEU A 266 -21.57 -6.50 -2.96
CA LEU A 266 -21.34 -7.92 -3.27
C LEU A 266 -22.44 -8.45 -4.19
N ASN A 267 -23.72 -8.13 -3.94
CA ASN A 267 -24.81 -8.53 -4.81
C ASN A 267 -24.63 -8.00 -6.25
N LYS A 268 -24.18 -6.74 -6.39
CA LYS A 268 -23.93 -6.16 -7.72
C LYS A 268 -22.77 -6.86 -8.44
N ALA A 269 -21.69 -7.18 -7.73
CA ALA A 269 -20.59 -7.94 -8.28
C ALA A 269 -21.02 -9.35 -8.73
N MET A 270 -21.85 -10.02 -7.93
CA MET A 270 -22.41 -11.34 -8.25
C MET A 270 -23.34 -11.30 -9.47
N GLU A 271 -24.14 -10.26 -9.60
CA GLU A 271 -25.00 -10.02 -10.78
C GLU A 271 -24.14 -9.86 -12.04
N VAL A 272 -23.14 -8.97 -12.02
CA VAL A 272 -22.25 -8.71 -13.16
C VAL A 272 -21.46 -9.95 -13.56
N ALA A 273 -21.00 -10.74 -12.58
CA ALA A 273 -20.26 -11.99 -12.80
C ALA A 273 -21.16 -13.17 -13.21
N ASP A 274 -22.48 -13.01 -13.23
CA ASP A 274 -23.44 -14.12 -13.36
C ASP A 274 -23.06 -15.29 -12.41
N TYR A 275 -22.95 -14.97 -11.12
CA TYR A 275 -22.54 -15.92 -10.09
C TYR A 275 -23.43 -17.17 -10.08
N LYS A 276 -24.75 -17.01 -10.17
CA LYS A 276 -25.72 -18.11 -10.19
C LYS A 276 -25.56 -19.04 -11.41
N GLY A 277 -25.10 -18.50 -12.55
CA GLY A 277 -24.86 -19.27 -13.77
C GLY A 277 -23.49 -19.98 -13.78
N PHE A 278 -22.67 -19.83 -12.74
CA PHE A 278 -21.29 -20.33 -12.73
C PHE A 278 -21.20 -21.85 -12.92
N GLU A 279 -22.01 -22.66 -12.24
CA GLU A 279 -21.98 -24.11 -12.33
C GLU A 279 -22.32 -24.63 -13.74
N LYS A 280 -23.20 -23.94 -14.47
CA LYS A 280 -23.47 -24.23 -15.88
C LYS A 280 -22.20 -23.97 -16.73
N ARG A 281 -21.61 -22.79 -16.60
CA ARG A 281 -20.38 -22.41 -17.34
C ARG A 281 -19.21 -23.33 -17.02
N LYS A 282 -19.09 -23.80 -15.77
CA LYS A 282 -18.07 -24.75 -15.33
C LYS A 282 -18.21 -26.09 -16.06
N ARG A 283 -19.42 -26.64 -16.12
CA ARG A 283 -19.72 -27.88 -16.86
C ARG A 283 -19.45 -27.73 -18.37
N GLU A 284 -19.88 -26.64 -18.97
CA GLU A 284 -19.62 -26.34 -20.38
C GLU A 284 -18.11 -26.22 -20.68
N SER A 285 -17.34 -25.70 -19.77
CA SER A 285 -15.87 -25.65 -19.90
C SER A 285 -15.23 -27.02 -19.78
N ALA A 286 -15.68 -27.83 -18.81
CA ALA A 286 -15.20 -29.21 -18.63
C ALA A 286 -15.45 -30.07 -19.87
N ASN A 287 -16.62 -29.94 -20.52
CA ASN A 287 -16.94 -30.63 -21.77
C ASN A 287 -16.00 -30.26 -22.94
N LYS A 288 -15.28 -29.10 -22.80
CA LYS A 288 -14.26 -28.64 -23.75
C LYS A 288 -12.84 -28.92 -23.29
N GLY A 289 -12.64 -29.75 -22.27
CA GLY A 289 -11.34 -30.07 -21.67
C GLY A 289 -10.71 -28.88 -20.91
N LYS A 290 -11.50 -27.89 -20.46
CA LYS A 290 -11.01 -26.69 -19.75
C LYS A 290 -11.53 -26.68 -18.33
N LEU A 291 -10.69 -26.19 -17.40
CA LEU A 291 -11.09 -25.90 -16.02
C LEU A 291 -11.56 -24.45 -15.89
N ARG A 292 -12.60 -24.23 -15.11
CA ARG A 292 -13.11 -22.90 -14.77
C ARG A 292 -13.28 -22.78 -13.27
N GLY A 293 -12.72 -21.70 -12.70
CA GLY A 293 -12.85 -21.35 -11.29
C GLY A 293 -13.58 -20.01 -11.10
N ILE A 294 -14.15 -19.82 -9.93
CA ILE A 294 -14.65 -18.55 -9.44
C ILE A 294 -14.13 -18.33 -8.03
N GLY A 295 -13.84 -17.09 -7.67
CA GLY A 295 -13.45 -16.69 -6.32
C GLY A 295 -14.12 -15.38 -5.96
N LEU A 296 -14.36 -15.19 -4.68
CA LEU A 296 -14.88 -13.95 -4.10
C LEU A 296 -13.85 -13.38 -3.14
N CYS A 297 -13.74 -12.06 -3.14
CA CYS A 297 -12.93 -11.32 -2.19
C CYS A 297 -13.65 -10.03 -1.81
N SER A 298 -13.86 -9.82 -0.52
CA SER A 298 -14.42 -8.59 0.01
C SER A 298 -13.34 -7.86 0.79
N TYR A 299 -12.86 -6.76 0.26
CA TYR A 299 -11.75 -6.02 0.85
C TYR A 299 -12.08 -4.54 1.04
N PHE A 300 -11.33 -3.89 1.88
CA PHE A 300 -11.26 -2.44 1.94
C PHE A 300 -9.80 -1.98 1.86
N GLU A 301 -9.60 -0.76 1.39
CA GLU A 301 -8.29 -0.12 1.33
C GLU A 301 -8.28 1.10 2.24
N ALA A 302 -7.34 1.17 3.17
CA ALA A 302 -7.10 2.37 3.97
C ALA A 302 -6.33 3.39 3.11
N CYS A 303 -7.04 4.14 2.29
CA CYS A 303 -6.47 5.22 1.48
C CYS A 303 -6.15 6.41 2.37
N GLY A 304 -4.90 6.89 2.28
CA GLY A 304 -4.42 7.92 3.19
C GLY A 304 -4.23 7.38 4.61
N ILE A 305 -3.07 7.59 5.19
CA ILE A 305 -2.76 7.14 6.55
C ILE A 305 -3.07 8.31 7.50
N ALA A 306 -4.31 8.70 7.57
CA ALA A 306 -4.82 9.81 8.36
C ALA A 306 -5.99 9.33 9.23
N PRO A 307 -6.34 10.06 10.30
CA PRO A 307 -5.70 11.28 10.76
C PRO A 307 -4.37 11.03 11.50
N SER A 308 -3.48 12.03 11.52
CA SER A 308 -2.18 11.95 12.18
C SER A 308 -2.23 11.44 13.63
N PRO A 309 -3.21 11.82 14.49
CA PRO A 309 -3.31 11.27 15.84
C PRO A 309 -3.40 9.76 15.91
N VAL A 310 -4.13 9.11 14.98
CA VAL A 310 -4.25 7.65 14.93
C VAL A 310 -2.91 7.00 14.57
N VAL A 311 -2.20 7.59 13.61
CA VAL A 311 -0.88 7.12 13.19
C VAL A 311 0.15 7.26 14.31
N MET A 312 0.08 8.38 15.06
CA MET A 312 0.92 8.63 16.25
C MET A 312 0.63 7.61 17.38
N MET A 313 -0.64 7.28 17.63
CA MET A 313 -1.01 6.22 18.60
C MET A 313 -0.42 4.86 18.23
N LEU A 314 -0.24 4.58 16.96
CA LEU A 314 0.43 3.38 16.47
C LEU A 314 1.96 3.45 16.55
N GLY A 315 2.52 4.57 17.04
CA GLY A 315 3.94 4.77 17.27
C GLY A 315 4.71 5.34 16.07
N CYS A 316 4.02 5.90 15.07
CA CYS A 316 4.64 6.66 13.99
C CYS A 316 4.76 8.13 14.42
N GLY A 317 5.97 8.66 14.52
CA GLY A 317 6.24 10.03 14.98
C GLY A 317 6.11 11.11 13.89
N ILE A 318 5.49 10.81 12.75
CA ILE A 318 5.37 11.71 11.61
C ILE A 318 3.89 12.01 11.36
N GLY A 319 3.56 13.32 11.21
CA GLY A 319 2.25 13.73 10.71
C GLY A 319 2.11 13.38 9.22
N LEU A 320 0.95 12.89 8.85
CA LEU A 320 0.62 12.52 7.48
C LEU A 320 -0.52 13.42 7.02
N TRP A 321 -0.19 14.59 6.53
CA TRP A 321 -1.11 15.58 6.00
C TRP A 321 -0.68 16.00 4.60
N GLU A 322 -1.62 16.48 3.82
CA GLU A 322 -1.42 16.94 2.45
C GLU A 322 -1.75 18.42 2.36
N SER A 323 -1.11 19.14 1.45
CA SER A 323 -1.41 20.53 1.13
C SER A 323 -1.36 20.77 -0.36
N ALA A 324 -2.06 21.82 -0.79
CA ALA A 324 -2.00 22.31 -2.16
C ALA A 324 -2.01 23.85 -2.16
N GLU A 325 -1.28 24.44 -3.10
CA GLU A 325 -1.32 25.87 -3.39
C GLU A 325 -2.05 26.08 -4.70
N VAL A 326 -2.98 27.02 -4.76
CA VAL A 326 -3.70 27.41 -5.97
C VAL A 326 -3.27 28.83 -6.35
N ARG A 327 -2.71 28.97 -7.53
CA ARG A 327 -2.22 30.25 -8.05
C ARG A 327 -3.02 30.67 -9.28
N PHE A 328 -3.69 31.81 -9.18
CA PHE A 328 -4.32 32.49 -10.32
C PHE A 328 -3.31 33.38 -11.01
N ASN A 329 -3.13 33.21 -12.30
CA ASN A 329 -2.30 34.05 -13.13
C ASN A 329 -3.14 35.19 -13.73
N PRO A 330 -2.55 36.38 -13.95
CA PRO A 330 -3.29 37.52 -14.53
C PRO A 330 -3.92 37.24 -15.89
N THR A 331 -3.44 36.24 -16.61
CA THR A 331 -3.95 35.80 -17.92
C THR A 331 -5.19 34.90 -17.84
N GLY A 332 -5.65 34.57 -16.60
CA GLY A 332 -6.82 33.69 -16.36
C GLY A 332 -6.50 32.21 -16.21
N ASN A 333 -5.25 31.78 -16.38
CA ASN A 333 -4.84 30.43 -16.12
C ASN A 333 -4.63 30.19 -14.61
N VAL A 334 -4.84 28.96 -14.18
CA VAL A 334 -4.68 28.53 -12.79
C VAL A 334 -3.64 27.42 -12.73
N THR A 335 -2.67 27.56 -11.83
CA THR A 335 -1.72 26.48 -11.51
C THR A 335 -2.01 25.96 -10.12
N VAL A 336 -2.18 24.64 -9.98
CA VAL A 336 -2.34 23.96 -8.69
C VAL A 336 -1.06 23.20 -8.40
N PHE A 337 -0.37 23.58 -7.32
CA PHE A 337 0.83 22.90 -6.83
C PHE A 337 0.42 21.92 -5.75
N THR A 338 0.87 20.66 -5.88
CA THR A 338 0.57 19.58 -4.92
C THR A 338 1.81 18.77 -4.59
N GLY A 339 1.89 18.27 -3.35
CA GLY A 339 2.92 17.32 -2.93
C GLY A 339 2.69 15.90 -3.47
N SER A 340 1.44 15.57 -3.81
CA SER A 340 1.09 14.27 -4.39
C SER A 340 1.60 14.12 -5.81
N HIS A 341 2.71 13.40 -5.97
CA HIS A 341 3.32 13.15 -7.28
C HIS A 341 2.62 12.04 -8.05
N SER A 342 2.36 12.27 -9.36
CA SER A 342 1.83 11.27 -10.27
C SER A 342 2.94 10.40 -10.86
N HIS A 343 2.73 9.09 -10.88
CA HIS A 343 3.57 8.12 -11.57
C HIS A 343 2.69 7.12 -12.35
N GLY A 344 1.65 7.68 -13.01
CA GLY A 344 0.69 6.99 -13.85
C GLY A 344 -0.74 6.97 -13.31
N GLN A 345 -1.03 7.53 -12.12
CA GLN A 345 -2.38 7.52 -11.52
C GLN A 345 -3.35 8.53 -12.15
N GLY A 346 -2.85 9.46 -12.98
CA GLY A 346 -3.67 10.46 -13.64
C GLY A 346 -4.06 11.65 -12.77
N HIS A 347 -3.17 12.05 -11.84
CA HIS A 347 -3.42 13.20 -10.95
C HIS A 347 -3.62 14.50 -11.72
N ASP A 348 -2.90 14.69 -12.83
CA ASP A 348 -3.07 15.88 -13.69
C ASP A 348 -4.52 16.06 -14.13
N THR A 349 -5.17 14.98 -14.57
CA THR A 349 -6.58 15.02 -15.00
C THR A 349 -7.53 15.12 -13.81
N THR A 350 -7.36 14.26 -12.79
CA THR A 350 -8.33 14.18 -11.68
C THR A 350 -8.30 15.41 -10.81
N PHE A 351 -7.12 15.95 -10.50
CA PHE A 351 -7.00 17.17 -9.70
C PHE A 351 -7.45 18.40 -10.46
N ALA A 352 -7.16 18.47 -11.78
CA ALA A 352 -7.68 19.54 -12.61
C ALA A 352 -9.21 19.55 -12.67
N GLN A 353 -9.86 18.38 -12.78
CA GLN A 353 -11.31 18.25 -12.71
C GLN A 353 -11.89 18.78 -11.40
N ILE A 354 -11.29 18.38 -10.25
CA ILE A 354 -11.73 18.84 -8.94
C ILE A 354 -11.57 20.35 -8.81
N ALA A 355 -10.44 20.90 -9.28
CA ALA A 355 -10.18 22.32 -9.23
C ALA A 355 -11.15 23.11 -10.14
N ALA A 356 -11.42 22.61 -11.37
CA ALA A 356 -12.36 23.19 -12.30
C ALA A 356 -13.76 23.31 -11.69
N ASP A 357 -14.26 22.22 -11.11
CA ASP A 357 -15.58 22.17 -10.48
C ASP A 357 -15.71 23.12 -9.29
N ARG A 358 -14.65 23.25 -8.50
CA ARG A 358 -14.63 24.11 -7.31
C ARG A 358 -14.43 25.58 -7.59
N LEU A 359 -13.64 25.91 -8.59
CA LEU A 359 -13.28 27.29 -8.94
C LEU A 359 -14.16 27.90 -10.02
N GLY A 360 -14.91 27.09 -10.76
CA GLY A 360 -15.70 27.55 -11.91
C GLY A 360 -14.84 28.01 -13.09
N VAL A 361 -13.63 27.42 -13.22
CA VAL A 361 -12.67 27.72 -14.29
C VAL A 361 -12.69 26.58 -15.31
N PRO A 362 -12.61 26.87 -16.64
CA PRO A 362 -12.49 25.82 -17.64
C PRO A 362 -11.31 24.89 -17.38
N LEU A 363 -11.51 23.58 -17.61
CA LEU A 363 -10.51 22.53 -17.33
C LEU A 363 -9.19 22.79 -18.08
N GLU A 364 -9.26 23.25 -19.31
CA GLU A 364 -8.13 23.59 -20.16
C GLU A 364 -7.26 24.76 -19.65
N ASN A 365 -7.78 25.54 -18.72
CA ASN A 365 -7.04 26.65 -18.10
C ASN A 365 -6.35 26.25 -16.79
N ILE A 366 -6.40 24.95 -16.39
CA ILE A 366 -5.83 24.46 -15.16
C ILE A 366 -4.62 23.59 -15.45
N GLU A 367 -3.50 23.94 -14.86
CA GLU A 367 -2.25 23.18 -14.84
C GLU A 367 -2.03 22.57 -13.45
N ILE A 368 -1.68 21.29 -13.36
CA ILE A 368 -1.25 20.63 -12.13
C ILE A 368 0.27 20.55 -12.15
N SER A 369 0.90 21.03 -11.06
CA SER A 369 2.35 21.01 -10.89
C SER A 369 2.72 20.15 -9.67
N HIS A 370 3.50 19.12 -9.92
CA HIS A 370 4.01 18.20 -8.89
C HIS A 370 5.41 17.69 -9.24
N GLY A 371 6.01 16.89 -8.37
CA GLY A 371 7.26 16.17 -8.66
C GLY A 371 8.53 17.02 -8.63
N ASP A 372 8.47 18.29 -8.21
CA ASP A 372 9.61 19.21 -8.16
C ASP A 372 9.68 19.86 -6.76
N THR A 373 10.77 19.61 -6.05
CA THR A 373 10.92 20.05 -4.64
C THR A 373 11.02 21.55 -4.45
N ASP A 374 11.24 22.31 -5.50
CA ASP A 374 11.29 23.79 -5.44
C ASP A 374 9.95 24.44 -5.84
N LYS A 375 9.03 23.66 -6.39
CA LYS A 375 7.72 24.15 -6.82
C LYS A 375 6.57 23.65 -5.96
N GLY A 376 6.56 22.35 -5.65
CA GLY A 376 5.49 21.74 -4.89
C GLY A 376 5.71 21.80 -3.39
N PRO A 377 4.63 21.78 -2.57
CA PRO A 377 4.73 21.61 -1.14
C PRO A 377 5.27 20.21 -0.77
N PHE A 378 5.75 20.08 0.48
CA PHE A 378 6.20 18.80 1.03
C PHE A 378 5.03 17.84 1.25
#